data_5b32f5f0b10342ce9a30191f2dd9fda8
#
_entry.id   5b32f5f0b10342ce9a30191f2dd9fda8
#
_cell.length_a   1.000
_cell.length_b   1.000
_cell.length_c   1.000
_cell.angle_alpha   90.00
_cell.angle_beta   90.00
_cell.angle_gamma   90.00
#
_symmetry.space_group_name_H-M   'P 1'
#
loop_
_entity.id
_entity.type
_entity.pdbx_description
1 polymer ?
#
loop_
_entity_poly.entity_id
_entity_poly.type
_entity_poly.pdbx_seq_one_letter_code
_entity_poly.pdbx_strand_id
1 'polypeptide(L)'
;VPDSVSILGDQVYDIVNTAPEFPGGMKACLEFLYKNITYPAQAIESKQEGQVVIQFVVTKNGKIIDPKVVKSVSPSLDAEAIRIINLMPDWTPGKQKNGQEVNSRFTLPVRFTLK
;
A
#
# COMPACT_ATOMS: atom_id res chain seq x y z
N VAL A 1 12.55 14.37 9.49
CA VAL A 1 12.22 13.94 9.68
C VAL A 1 11.67 13.59 9.67
N PRO A 2 11.41 13.70 9.54
CA PRO A 2 10.91 13.23 9.80
C PRO A 2 10.49 12.52 10.03
N ASP A 3 10.16 12.23 9.63
CA ASP A 3 9.83 11.40 10.00
C ASP A 3 10.26 10.97 10.92
N SER A 4 10.41 11.43 11.17
CA SER A 4 10.89 11.04 12.03
C SER A 4 10.69 10.00 12.69
N VAL A 5 9.94 9.60 12.39
CA VAL A 5 9.61 8.49 12.95
C VAL A 5 10.58 7.51 12.93
N SER A 6 11.15 7.32 11.92
CA SER A 6 12.15 6.35 11.81
C SER A 6 13.23 6.57 12.72
N ILE A 7 13.07 7.52 13.46
CA ILE A 7 13.99 7.85 14.39
C ILE A 7 14.14 6.86 15.42
N LEU A 8 15.09 6.99 16.26
CA LEU A 8 15.32 6.16 17.43
C LEU A 8 15.40 4.69 17.12
N GLY A 9 15.99 4.38 16.00
CA GLY A 9 16.24 3.00 15.69
C GLY A 9 15.10 2.26 15.04
N ASP A 10 14.03 2.96 14.72
CA ASP A 10 12.94 2.34 14.00
C ASP A 10 13.32 2.27 12.54
N GLN A 11 14.08 1.27 12.22
CA GLN A 11 14.57 1.06 10.88
C GLN A 11 13.48 0.45 10.00
N VAL A 12 13.43 0.87 8.74
CA VAL A 12 12.53 0.28 7.74
C VAL A 12 13.34 -0.69 6.89
N TYR A 13 12.85 -1.91 6.78
CA TYR A 13 13.54 -2.95 6.03
C TYR A 13 12.91 -3.12 4.66
N ASP A 14 13.73 -3.16 3.62
CA ASP A 14 13.25 -3.44 2.27
C ASP A 14 13.15 -4.94 2.05
N ILE A 15 13.99 -5.71 2.71
CA ILE A 15 13.99 -7.16 2.58
C ILE A 15 13.81 -7.76 3.96
N VAL A 16 12.79 -8.60 4.09
CA VAL A 16 12.49 -9.28 5.34
C VAL A 16 12.31 -10.76 5.05
N ASN A 17 12.41 -11.57 6.08
CA ASN A 17 12.26 -13.01 5.93
C ASN A 17 10.83 -13.39 5.61
N THR A 18 9.87 -12.73 6.24
CA THR A 18 8.45 -12.92 5.98
C THR A 18 7.86 -11.56 5.62
N ALA A 19 7.29 -11.44 4.43
CA ALA A 19 6.72 -10.17 3.98
C ALA A 19 5.50 -9.78 4.79
N PRO A 20 5.20 -8.47 4.92
CA PRO A 20 3.97 -8.04 5.56
C PRO A 20 2.78 -8.54 4.75
N GLU A 21 1.66 -8.74 5.42
CA GLU A 21 0.49 -9.36 4.80
C GLU A 21 -0.79 -8.66 5.19
N PHE A 22 -1.68 -8.48 4.22
CA PHE A 22 -3.03 -7.97 4.47
C PHE A 22 -3.81 -9.04 5.26
N PRO A 23 -4.67 -8.66 6.19
CA PRO A 23 -5.49 -9.65 6.92
C PRO A 23 -6.25 -10.54 5.94
N GLY A 24 -5.99 -11.84 6.01
CA GLY A 24 -6.60 -12.78 5.07
C GLY A 24 -5.77 -13.04 3.82
N GLY A 25 -4.62 -12.38 3.67
CA GLY A 25 -3.71 -12.61 2.57
C GLY A 25 -3.99 -11.75 1.34
N MET A 26 -3.26 -11.99 0.26
CA MET A 26 -3.36 -11.17 -0.95
C MET A 26 -4.75 -11.24 -1.59
N LYS A 27 -5.41 -12.38 -1.51
CA LYS A 27 -6.75 -12.51 -2.07
C LYS A 27 -7.71 -11.56 -1.38
N ALA A 28 -7.65 -11.48 -0.05
CA ALA A 28 -8.49 -10.56 0.71
C ALA A 28 -8.14 -9.11 0.40
N CYS A 29 -6.86 -8.83 0.18
CA CYS A 29 -6.41 -7.51 -0.20
C CYS A 29 -7.03 -7.08 -1.54
N LEU A 30 -7.00 -7.96 -2.53
CA LEU A 30 -7.59 -7.66 -3.83
C LEU A 30 -9.09 -7.46 -3.72
N GLU A 31 -9.77 -8.26 -2.91
CA GLU A 31 -11.20 -8.10 -2.69
C GLU A 31 -11.50 -6.76 -2.04
N PHE A 32 -10.68 -6.35 -1.08
CA PHE A 32 -10.82 -5.05 -0.44
C PHE A 32 -10.69 -3.92 -1.47
N LEU A 33 -9.72 -4.03 -2.36
CA LEU A 33 -9.51 -3.02 -3.40
C LEU A 33 -10.74 -2.92 -4.32
N TYR A 34 -11.21 -4.05 -4.82
CA TYR A 34 -12.38 -4.06 -5.70
C TYR A 34 -13.63 -3.51 -5.03
N LYS A 35 -13.80 -3.81 -3.75
CA LYS A 35 -14.98 -3.41 -3.01
C LYS A 35 -15.01 -1.91 -2.71
N ASN A 36 -13.85 -1.32 -2.52
CA ASN A 36 -13.75 0.06 -2.06
C ASN A 36 -13.33 1.06 -3.14
N ILE A 37 -12.92 0.57 -4.29
CA ILE A 37 -12.43 1.44 -5.34
C ILE A 37 -13.57 2.24 -5.96
N THR A 38 -13.36 3.54 -6.11
CA THR A 38 -14.30 4.42 -6.79
C THR A 38 -13.56 4.99 -7.99
N TYR A 39 -14.02 4.63 -9.19
CA TYR A 39 -13.34 5.09 -10.38
C TYR A 39 -13.64 6.59 -10.55
N PRO A 40 -12.61 7.44 -10.58
CA PRO A 40 -12.85 8.90 -10.68
C PRO A 40 -13.60 9.25 -11.97
N ALA A 41 -14.55 10.17 -11.88
CA ALA A 41 -15.35 10.58 -13.05
C ALA A 41 -14.47 11.10 -14.19
N GLN A 42 -13.45 11.88 -13.85
CA GLN A 42 -12.53 12.40 -14.85
C GLN A 42 -11.80 11.30 -15.59
N ALA A 43 -11.44 10.24 -14.89
CA ALA A 43 -10.74 9.12 -15.49
C ALA A 43 -11.67 8.31 -16.38
N ILE A 44 -12.94 8.21 -16.01
CA ILE A 44 -13.94 7.52 -16.84
C ILE A 44 -14.14 8.29 -18.14
N GLU A 45 -14.30 9.62 -18.04
CA GLU A 45 -14.51 10.45 -19.22
C GLU A 45 -13.33 10.38 -20.17
N SER A 46 -12.12 10.34 -19.63
CA SER A 46 -10.90 10.29 -20.43
C SER A 46 -10.49 8.85 -20.76
N LYS A 47 -11.27 7.88 -20.34
CA LYS A 47 -11.01 6.45 -20.57
C LYS A 47 -9.61 6.05 -20.06
N GLN A 48 -9.25 6.56 -18.90
CA GLN A 48 -7.96 6.26 -18.32
C GLN A 48 -7.96 4.90 -17.63
N GLU A 49 -7.01 4.09 -17.98
CA GLU A 49 -6.82 2.77 -17.38
C GLU A 49 -5.35 2.58 -17.09
N GLY A 50 -5.04 1.70 -16.20
CA GLY A 50 -3.64 1.36 -15.93
C GLY A 50 -3.46 0.90 -14.51
N GLN A 51 -2.21 0.80 -14.13
CA GLN A 51 -1.84 0.29 -12.83
C GLN A 51 -1.01 1.36 -12.11
N VAL A 52 -1.54 1.82 -10.99
CA VAL A 52 -0.82 2.74 -10.12
C VAL A 52 -0.09 1.88 -9.11
N VAL A 53 1.23 2.04 -9.00
CA VAL A 53 2.01 1.28 -8.03
C VAL A 53 2.30 2.16 -6.84
N ILE A 54 1.86 1.71 -5.66
CA ILE A 54 2.04 2.43 -4.42
C ILE A 54 3.02 1.68 -3.54
N GLN A 55 3.96 2.40 -2.96
CA GLN A 55 4.88 1.83 -1.99
C GLN A 55 4.56 2.45 -0.65
N PHE A 56 4.44 1.64 0.38
CA PHE A 56 4.18 2.13 1.72
C PHE A 56 4.94 1.29 2.74
N VAL A 57 4.94 1.76 3.98
CA VAL A 57 5.61 1.05 5.06
C VAL A 57 4.54 0.43 5.95
N VAL A 58 4.69 -0.87 6.23
CA VAL A 58 3.88 -1.54 7.25
C VAL A 58 4.75 -1.55 8.50
N THR A 59 4.31 -0.85 9.54
CA THR A 59 5.11 -0.75 10.75
C THR A 59 5.07 -2.06 11.53
N LYS A 60 5.95 -2.19 12.49
CA LYS A 60 5.97 -3.37 13.35
C LYS A 60 4.69 -3.56 14.13
N ASN A 61 3.84 -2.54 14.18
CA ASN A 61 2.52 -2.61 14.81
C ASN A 61 1.41 -2.86 13.80
N GLY A 62 1.75 -3.03 12.53
CA GLY A 62 0.76 -3.30 11.48
C GLY A 62 0.15 -2.07 10.84
N LYS A 63 0.57 -0.89 11.25
CA LYS A 63 0.03 0.35 10.67
C LYS A 63 0.66 0.65 9.33
N ILE A 64 -0.10 1.27 8.45
CA ILE A 64 0.42 1.69 7.15
C ILE A 64 0.77 3.16 7.22
N ILE A 65 2.01 3.48 6.86
CA ILE A 65 2.47 4.87 6.84
C ILE A 65 3.20 5.16 5.52
N ASP A 66 3.33 6.45 5.22
CA ASP A 66 4.11 6.96 4.07
C ASP A 66 3.73 6.34 2.72
N PRO A 67 2.43 6.32 2.35
CA PRO A 67 2.08 5.84 1.02
C PRO A 67 2.63 6.79 -0.04
N LYS A 68 3.27 6.21 -1.05
CA LYS A 68 3.93 6.98 -2.09
C LYS A 68 3.68 6.35 -3.44
N VAL A 69 3.31 7.14 -4.42
CA VAL A 69 3.13 6.66 -5.78
C VAL A 69 4.50 6.50 -6.42
N VAL A 70 4.87 5.27 -6.76
CA VAL A 70 6.15 5.02 -7.44
C VAL A 70 5.96 4.82 -8.94
N LYS A 71 4.75 4.54 -9.37
CA LYS A 71 4.42 4.50 -10.78
C LYS A 71 3.05 5.12 -10.96
N SER A 72 3.00 6.24 -11.65
CA SER A 72 1.77 7.03 -11.83
C SER A 72 1.07 6.69 -13.14
N VAL A 73 -0.24 6.83 -13.16
CA VAL A 73 -1.03 6.78 -14.38
C VAL A 73 -1.58 8.17 -14.65
N SER A 74 -2.29 8.73 -13.69
CA SER A 74 -2.83 10.07 -13.82
C SER A 74 -3.12 10.61 -12.43
N PRO A 75 -3.21 11.93 -12.27
CA PRO A 75 -3.48 12.50 -10.95
C PRO A 75 -4.74 11.96 -10.30
N SER A 76 -5.82 11.76 -11.05
CA SER A 76 -7.07 11.28 -10.47
C SER A 76 -6.97 9.81 -10.03
N LEU A 77 -6.35 8.96 -10.83
CA LEU A 77 -6.18 7.56 -10.47
C LEU A 77 -5.18 7.41 -9.32
N ASP A 78 -4.12 8.21 -9.34
CA ASP A 78 -3.13 8.21 -8.27
C ASP A 78 -3.76 8.58 -6.93
N ALA A 79 -4.59 9.64 -6.94
CA ALA A 79 -5.27 10.08 -5.72
C ALA A 79 -6.22 9.01 -5.17
N GLU A 80 -6.94 8.33 -6.06
CA GLU A 80 -7.84 7.27 -5.64
C GLU A 80 -7.06 6.09 -5.05
N ALA A 81 -5.93 5.73 -5.63
CA ALA A 81 -5.10 4.65 -5.10
C ALA A 81 -4.63 4.98 -3.68
N ILE A 82 -4.17 6.20 -3.46
CA ILE A 82 -3.73 6.64 -2.13
C ILE A 82 -4.90 6.60 -1.15
N ARG A 83 -6.09 7.07 -1.59
CA ARG A 83 -7.27 7.06 -0.73
C ARG A 83 -7.58 5.65 -0.21
N ILE A 84 -7.51 4.66 -1.11
CA ILE A 84 -7.80 3.28 -0.75
C ILE A 84 -6.77 2.74 0.22
N ILE A 85 -5.50 3.04 0.00
CA ILE A 85 -4.44 2.61 0.90
C ILE A 85 -4.71 3.13 2.32
N ASN A 86 -5.15 4.38 2.43
CA ASN A 86 -5.43 4.99 3.73
C ASN A 86 -6.67 4.41 4.42
N LEU A 87 -7.51 3.68 3.69
CA LEU A 87 -8.69 3.03 4.26
C LEU A 87 -8.40 1.63 4.76
N MET A 88 -7.24 1.08 4.45
CA MET A 88 -6.94 -0.31 4.79
C MET A 88 -6.85 -0.53 6.29
N PRO A 89 -7.27 -1.73 6.76
CA PRO A 89 -7.09 -2.09 8.16
C PRO A 89 -5.62 -2.36 8.46
N ASP A 90 -5.31 -2.65 9.71
CA ASP A 90 -3.94 -2.99 10.09
C ASP A 90 -3.50 -4.26 9.38
N TRP A 91 -2.25 -4.29 8.97
CA TRP A 91 -1.64 -5.43 8.32
C TRP A 91 -0.88 -6.29 9.32
N THR A 92 -0.57 -7.51 8.94
CA THR A 92 0.37 -8.33 9.70
C THR A 92 1.77 -7.85 9.34
N PRO A 93 2.58 -7.46 10.32
CA PRO A 93 3.91 -6.91 10.03
C PRO A 93 4.86 -7.92 9.40
N GLY A 94 5.84 -7.43 8.67
CA GLY A 94 6.93 -8.26 8.19
C GLY A 94 7.78 -8.76 9.36
N LYS A 95 8.46 -9.87 9.16
CA LYS A 95 9.26 -10.48 10.22
C LYS A 95 10.64 -10.87 9.73
N GLN A 96 11.59 -10.77 10.62
CA GLN A 96 12.93 -11.24 10.39
C GLN A 96 12.99 -12.75 10.65
N LYS A 97 14.15 -13.35 10.35
CA LYS A 97 14.35 -14.78 10.51
C LYS A 97 14.06 -15.27 11.93
N ASN A 98 14.32 -14.45 12.90
CA ASN A 98 14.10 -14.82 14.31
C ASN A 98 12.65 -14.61 14.76
N GLY A 99 11.75 -14.24 13.85
CA GLY A 99 10.36 -13.99 14.17
C GLY A 99 10.07 -12.59 14.67
N GLN A 100 11.06 -11.74 14.76
CA GLN A 100 10.87 -10.39 15.24
C GLN A 100 10.12 -9.54 14.22
N GLU A 101 9.05 -8.88 14.66
CA GLU A 101 8.28 -7.98 13.81
C GLU A 101 9.06 -6.68 13.59
N VAL A 102 9.07 -6.23 12.35
CA VAL A 102 9.84 -5.03 11.98
C VAL A 102 9.03 -4.17 11.03
N ASN A 103 9.44 -2.90 10.92
CA ASN A 103 8.87 -2.01 9.91
C ASN A 103 9.39 -2.47 8.55
N SER A 104 8.50 -2.71 7.61
CA SER A 104 8.93 -3.20 6.30
C SER A 104 8.20 -2.45 5.19
N ARG A 105 8.90 -2.31 4.06
CA ARG A 105 8.36 -1.62 2.90
C ARG A 105 7.63 -2.62 2.02
N PHE A 106 6.49 -2.23 1.51
CA PHE A 106 5.71 -3.09 0.64
C PHE A 106 5.26 -2.29 -0.57
N THR A 107 5.27 -2.93 -1.73
CA THR A 107 4.85 -2.31 -2.98
C THR A 107 3.59 -3.01 -3.45
N LEU A 108 2.53 -2.25 -3.67
CA LEU A 108 1.24 -2.80 -4.06
C LEU A 108 0.75 -2.14 -5.34
N PRO A 109 0.49 -2.92 -6.38
CA PRO A 109 -0.11 -2.37 -7.60
C PRO A 109 -1.62 -2.28 -7.43
N VAL A 110 -2.20 -1.14 -7.83
CA VAL A 110 -3.64 -0.94 -7.82
C VAL A 110 -4.08 -0.80 -9.26
N ARG A 111 -4.84 -1.75 -9.75
CA ARG A 111 -5.24 -1.77 -11.15
C ARG A 111 -6.58 -1.09 -11.38
N PHE A 112 -6.62 -0.22 -12.37
CA PHE A 112 -7.84 0.45 -12.81
C PHE A 112 -8.19 -0.03 -14.21
N THR A 113 -9.34 -0.64 -14.34
CA THR A 113 -9.79 -1.17 -15.62
C THR A 113 -11.24 -0.75 -15.86
N LEU A 114 -11.49 -0.18 -17.02
CA LEU A 114 -12.85 0.17 -17.42
C LEU A 114 -13.52 -1.03 -18.09
N LYS A 115 -14.82 -1.15 -17.91
CA LYS A 115 -15.56 -2.23 -18.57
C LYS A 115 -16.19 -1.75 -19.85
#